data_99cb3a2f3cf87eb0db2773848e11fc40
#
_entry.id   99cb3a2f3cf87eb0db2773848e11fc40
#
_cell.length_a   1.000
_cell.length_b   1.000
_cell.length_c   1.000
_cell.angle_alpha   90.00
_cell.angle_beta   90.00
_cell.angle_gamma   90.00
#
_symmetry.space_group_name_H-M   'P 1'
#
loop_
_entity.id
_entity.type
_entity.pdbx_description
1 polymer ?
#
loop_
_entity_poly.entity_id
_entity_poly.type
_entity_poly.pdbx_seq_one_letter_code
_entity_poly.pdbx_strand_id
1 'polypeptide(L)'
;MTFTVFLSDRSQADLNELPEKIHRQVIEDIRGLQVNPFPDGKRIKKLKGFKEELYRLRAGDYRVVFKRQGRTVSVARVLAKKDFRKVYG
;
A
#
# COMPACT_ATOMS: atom_id res chain seq x y z
N MET A 1 -10.25 -16.43 -5.40
CA MET A 1 -8.82 -16.66 -5.26
C MET A 1 -8.21 -15.54 -4.46
N THR A 2 -7.30 -15.89 -3.57
CA THR A 2 -6.69 -14.91 -2.68
C THR A 2 -5.22 -14.68 -3.05
N PHE A 3 -4.75 -13.50 -2.72
CA PHE A 3 -3.36 -13.13 -2.88
C PHE A 3 -2.68 -13.20 -1.50
N THR A 4 -1.39 -13.50 -1.50
CA THR A 4 -0.59 -13.47 -0.29
C THR A 4 0.00 -12.09 -0.14
N VAL A 5 -0.21 -11.45 1.01
CA VAL A 5 0.28 -10.10 1.27
C VAL A 5 1.43 -10.16 2.26
N PHE A 6 2.57 -9.60 1.87
CA PHE A 6 3.76 -9.48 2.72
C PHE A 6 4.00 -8.02 3.04
N LEU A 7 4.47 -7.77 4.24
CA LEU A 7 4.88 -6.44 4.67
C LEU A 7 6.40 -6.40 4.74
N SER A 8 7.01 -5.42 4.06
CA SER A 8 8.45 -5.22 4.18
C SER A 8 8.79 -4.71 5.58
N ASP A 9 10.04 -4.85 5.98
CA ASP A 9 10.49 -4.32 7.27
C ASP A 9 10.21 -2.81 7.35
N ARG A 10 10.39 -2.12 6.25
CA ARG A 10 10.16 -0.68 6.17
C ARG A 10 8.69 -0.33 6.36
N SER A 11 7.79 -1.08 5.72
CA SER A 11 6.36 -0.84 5.87
C SER A 11 5.89 -1.19 7.27
N GLN A 12 6.47 -2.20 7.90
CA GLN A 12 6.16 -2.53 9.29
C GLN A 12 6.58 -1.40 10.22
N ALA A 13 7.77 -0.85 10.00
CA ALA A 13 8.22 0.29 10.78
C ALA A 13 7.31 1.50 10.60
N ASP A 14 6.88 1.75 9.35
CA ASP A 14 5.92 2.83 9.08
C ASP A 14 4.62 2.63 9.87
N LEU A 15 4.10 1.40 9.85
CA LEU A 15 2.85 1.07 10.55
C LEU A 15 2.97 1.24 12.06
N ASN A 16 4.11 0.85 12.61
CA ASN A 16 4.33 0.91 14.06
C ASN A 16 4.34 2.34 14.59
N GLU A 17 4.57 3.32 13.74
CA GLU A 17 4.57 4.73 14.14
C GLU A 17 3.19 5.37 14.07
N LEU A 18 2.19 4.66 13.55
CA LEU A 18 0.85 5.21 13.43
C LEU A 18 0.09 5.11 14.75
N PRO A 19 -0.76 6.11 15.05
CA PRO A 19 -1.68 5.97 16.17
C PRO A 19 -2.51 4.70 16.02
N GLU A 20 -2.88 4.08 17.12
CA GLU A 20 -3.52 2.76 17.12
C GLU A 20 -4.74 2.70 16.20
N LYS A 21 -5.59 3.71 16.25
CA LYS A 21 -6.81 3.75 15.45
C LYS A 21 -6.51 3.77 13.96
N ILE A 22 -5.53 4.57 13.56
CA ILE A 22 -5.12 4.69 12.17
C ILE A 22 -4.41 3.41 11.71
N HIS A 23 -3.55 2.88 12.57
CA HIS A 23 -2.86 1.62 12.31
C HIS A 23 -3.88 0.52 11.97
N ARG A 24 -4.93 0.41 12.77
CA ARG A 24 -5.98 -0.60 12.59
C ARG A 24 -6.70 -0.43 11.25
N GLN A 25 -7.03 0.81 10.91
CA GLN A 25 -7.70 1.12 9.66
C GLN A 25 -6.82 0.77 8.45
N VAL A 26 -5.55 1.15 8.50
CA VAL A 26 -4.62 0.89 7.39
C VAL A 26 -4.42 -0.61 7.22
N ILE A 27 -4.29 -1.36 8.31
CA ILE A 27 -4.17 -2.81 8.25
C ILE A 27 -5.41 -3.43 7.58
N GLU A 28 -6.60 -2.96 7.92
CA GLU A 28 -7.83 -3.46 7.28
C GLU A 28 -7.82 -3.19 5.78
N ASP A 29 -7.39 -2.00 5.37
CA ASP A 29 -7.31 -1.67 3.96
C ASP A 29 -6.29 -2.55 3.24
N ILE A 30 -5.13 -2.82 3.88
CA ILE A 30 -4.12 -3.71 3.32
C ILE A 30 -4.67 -5.13 3.17
N ARG A 31 -5.46 -5.60 4.12
CA ARG A 31 -6.09 -6.92 4.04
C ARG A 31 -6.97 -7.05 2.80
N GLY A 32 -7.61 -5.97 2.39
CA GLY A 32 -8.41 -5.97 1.17
C GLY A 32 -7.62 -6.35 -0.07
N LEU A 33 -6.30 -6.16 -0.05
CA LEU A 33 -5.43 -6.54 -1.16
C LEU A 33 -5.35 -8.05 -1.35
N GLN A 34 -5.70 -8.83 -0.34
CA GLN A 34 -5.76 -10.29 -0.47
C GLN A 34 -6.84 -10.72 -1.44
N VAL A 35 -7.88 -9.91 -1.57
CA VAL A 35 -9.03 -10.22 -2.42
C VAL A 35 -8.95 -9.46 -3.73
N ASN A 36 -8.60 -8.18 -3.69
CA ASN A 36 -8.64 -7.34 -4.88
C ASN A 36 -7.49 -6.32 -4.86
N PRO A 37 -6.31 -6.69 -5.38
CA PRO A 37 -5.17 -5.78 -5.47
C PRO A 37 -5.10 -5.04 -6.81
N PHE A 38 -6.16 -5.04 -7.59
CA PHE A 38 -6.13 -4.51 -8.97
C PHE A 38 -6.48 -3.03 -9.02
N PRO A 39 -5.83 -2.27 -9.91
CA PRO A 39 -6.15 -0.86 -10.09
C PRO A 39 -7.60 -0.65 -10.49
N ASP A 40 -8.26 0.29 -9.85
CA ASP A 40 -9.63 0.68 -10.18
C ASP A 40 -9.74 2.16 -10.52
N GLY A 41 -8.60 2.87 -10.55
CA GLY A 41 -8.56 4.30 -10.86
C GLY A 41 -8.95 5.21 -9.72
N LYS A 42 -9.39 4.65 -8.60
CA LYS A 42 -9.80 5.42 -7.42
C LYS A 42 -8.98 5.03 -6.20
N ARG A 43 -9.27 3.85 -5.66
CA ARG A 43 -8.60 3.37 -4.46
C ARG A 43 -7.18 2.90 -4.76
N ILE A 44 -7.02 2.19 -5.86
CA ILE A 44 -5.72 1.64 -6.27
C ILE A 44 -5.37 2.20 -7.63
N LYS A 45 -4.19 2.82 -7.72
CA LYS A 45 -3.67 3.34 -8.98
C LYS A 45 -2.27 2.84 -9.21
N LYS A 46 -1.95 2.60 -10.48
CA LYS A 46 -0.59 2.28 -10.88
C LYS A 46 0.25 3.55 -10.89
N LEU A 47 1.45 3.46 -10.32
CA LEU A 47 2.39 4.59 -10.32
C LEU A 47 3.18 4.58 -11.61
N LYS A 48 3.31 5.76 -12.22
CA LYS A 48 4.04 5.92 -13.49
C LYS A 48 5.47 6.35 -13.22
N GLY A 49 6.36 6.04 -14.18
CA GLY A 49 7.74 6.49 -14.12
C GLY A 49 8.68 5.61 -13.34
N PHE A 50 8.27 4.41 -12.98
CA PHE A 50 9.10 3.45 -12.25
C PHE A 50 9.33 2.21 -13.10
N LYS A 51 10.53 1.63 -13.00
CA LYS A 51 10.84 0.38 -13.70
C LYS A 51 9.98 -0.77 -13.21
N GLU A 52 9.76 -0.83 -11.88
CA GLU A 52 8.92 -1.85 -11.29
C GLU A 52 7.46 -1.44 -11.39
N GLU A 53 6.58 -2.43 -11.40
CA GLU A 53 5.15 -2.18 -11.36
C GLU A 53 4.75 -1.86 -9.92
N LEU A 54 4.71 -0.58 -9.63
CA LEU A 54 4.31 -0.09 -8.32
C LEU A 54 2.89 0.44 -8.37
N TYR A 55 2.18 0.20 -7.28
CA TYR A 55 0.80 0.65 -7.11
C TYR A 55 0.66 1.39 -5.79
N ARG A 56 -0.33 2.26 -5.71
CA ARG A 56 -0.65 2.89 -4.43
C ARG A 56 -2.09 2.58 -4.06
N LEU A 57 -2.29 2.24 -2.79
CA LEU A 57 -3.61 2.06 -2.19
C LEU A 57 -3.91 3.28 -1.32
N ARG A 58 -5.07 3.89 -1.52
CA ARG A 58 -5.51 5.00 -0.67
C ARG A 58 -6.16 4.43 0.59
N ALA A 59 -5.57 4.72 1.72
CA ALA A 59 -6.06 4.27 3.03
C ALA A 59 -6.26 5.50 3.91
N GLY A 60 -7.39 6.18 3.75
CA GLY A 60 -7.66 7.42 4.44
C GLY A 60 -6.64 8.49 4.03
N ASP A 61 -5.99 9.09 5.02
CA ASP A 61 -4.95 10.10 4.77
C ASP A 61 -3.59 9.48 4.52
N TYR A 62 -3.52 8.17 4.37
CA TYR A 62 -2.27 7.45 4.14
C TYR A 62 -2.30 6.78 2.78
N ARG A 63 -1.10 6.50 2.28
CA ARG A 63 -0.91 5.80 1.00
C ARG A 63 -0.04 4.59 1.22
N VAL A 64 -0.49 3.46 0.74
CA VAL A 64 0.24 2.19 0.84
C VAL A 64 0.84 1.91 -0.53
N VAL A 65 2.16 1.83 -0.59
CA VAL A 65 2.88 1.54 -1.84
C VAL A 65 3.16 0.05 -1.87
N PHE A 66 2.74 -0.63 -2.93
CA PHE A 66 2.93 -2.07 -3.03
C PHE A 66 3.27 -2.49 -4.45
N LYS A 67 3.84 -3.69 -4.56
CA LYS A 67 4.08 -4.38 -5.82
C LYS A 67 3.20 -5.60 -5.87
N ARG A 68 2.79 -5.99 -7.06
CA ARG A 68 2.06 -7.24 -7.26
C ARG A 68 2.82 -8.07 -8.30
N GLN A 69 3.13 -9.30 -7.93
CA GLN A 69 3.85 -10.21 -8.80
C GLN A 69 3.19 -11.58 -8.66
N GLY A 70 2.50 -12.02 -9.71
CA GLY A 70 1.71 -13.22 -9.64
C GLY A 70 0.63 -13.09 -8.57
N ARG A 71 0.63 -13.99 -7.59
CA ARG A 71 -0.32 -13.96 -6.48
C ARG A 71 0.27 -13.35 -5.21
N THR A 72 1.39 -12.69 -5.33
CA THR A 72 2.08 -12.08 -4.21
C THR A 72 1.93 -10.57 -4.28
N VAL A 73 1.52 -9.99 -3.17
CA VAL A 73 1.47 -8.54 -2.97
C VAL A 73 2.51 -8.20 -1.91
N SER A 74 3.46 -7.34 -2.26
CA SER A 74 4.54 -6.94 -1.35
C SER A 74 4.36 -5.47 -1.02
N VAL A 75 4.02 -5.18 0.23
CA VAL A 75 3.86 -3.79 0.69
C VAL A 75 5.23 -3.22 0.99
N ALA A 76 5.60 -2.14 0.28
CA ALA A 76 6.91 -1.53 0.40
C ALA A 76 6.94 -0.41 1.43
N ARG A 77 5.92 0.46 1.43
CA ARG A 77 5.87 1.61 2.31
C ARG A 77 4.45 1.95 2.69
N VAL A 78 4.29 2.58 3.85
CA VAL A 78 3.05 3.21 4.26
C VAL A 78 3.40 4.66 4.62
N LEU A 79 2.86 5.61 3.88
CA LEU A 79 3.24 7.01 3.99
C LEU A 79 2.01 7.90 4.14
N ALA A 80 2.17 8.98 4.92
CA ALA A 80 1.16 10.02 4.93
C ALA A 80 1.03 10.60 3.53
N LYS A 81 -0.14 11.08 3.17
CA LYS A 81 -0.43 11.61 1.85
C LYS A 81 0.60 12.63 1.36
N LYS A 82 0.99 13.56 2.23
CA LYS A 82 1.96 14.59 1.85
C LYS A 82 3.36 14.02 1.59
N ASP A 83 3.76 13.03 2.39
CA ASP A 83 5.07 12.40 2.21
C ASP A 83 5.10 11.54 0.97
N PHE A 84 3.98 10.87 0.68
CA PHE A 84 3.83 10.10 -0.54
C PHE A 84 4.04 10.99 -1.77
N ARG A 85 3.45 12.18 -1.76
CA ARG A 85 3.58 13.12 -2.88
C ARG A 85 5.03 13.55 -3.11
N LYS A 86 5.81 13.69 -2.04
CA LYS A 86 7.22 14.09 -2.14
C LYS A 86 8.06 12.99 -2.79
N VAL A 87 7.75 11.73 -2.51
CA VAL A 87 8.57 10.61 -2.95
C VAL A 87 8.07 10.01 -4.27
N TYR A 88 6.78 9.87 -4.43
CA TYR A 88 6.20 9.15 -5.56
C TYR A 88 5.31 10.00 -6.46
N GLY A 89 4.92 11.11 -5.99
CA GLY A 89 3.99 11.95 -6.73
C GLY A 89 4.61 13.14 -7.35
#